data_b7853c9b604d0aa41e7b28df025d52c0
#
_entry.id   b7853c9b604d0aa41e7b28df025d52c0
#
_cell.length_a   1.000
_cell.length_b   1.000
_cell.length_c   1.000
_cell.angle_alpha   90.00
_cell.angle_beta   90.00
_cell.angle_gamma   90.00
#
_symmetry.space_group_name_H-M   'P 1'
#
loop_
_entity.id
_entity.type
_entity.pdbx_description
1 polymer ?
#
loop_
_entity_poly.entity_id
_entity_poly.type
_entity_poly.pdbx_seq_one_letter_code
_entity_poly.pdbx_strand_id
1 'polypeptide(L)'
;AGCGSIGIEWMRAHPACRAIAIEANDGRQAHIRHNRDALGVPGLQLVAGHAPEALAGLPAPDAIFIGGGVTVPGVLDDCWAVLKPGGRLLANAVTIQSEAALVAFRERQGGELLRLTVAQAQPLGGFDTWRAALPITLLMVRKP
;
A
#
# COMPACT_ATOMS: atom_id res chain seq x y z
N ALA A 1 5.46 -2.38 -4.07
CA ALA A 1 5.11 -0.94 -3.99
C ALA A 1 4.49 -0.40 -5.30
N GLY A 2 4.36 -1.22 -6.32
CA GLY A 2 3.78 -0.83 -7.60
C GLY A 2 4.61 0.23 -8.32
N CYS A 3 4.00 1.37 -8.69
CA CYS A 3 4.71 2.49 -9.32
C CYS A 3 5.28 3.50 -8.30
N GLY A 4 5.17 3.24 -7.01
CA GLY A 4 5.69 4.10 -5.94
C GLY A 4 4.76 5.22 -5.48
N SER A 5 3.55 5.33 -6.05
CA SER A 5 2.65 6.48 -5.85
C SER A 5 2.43 6.83 -4.38
N ILE A 6 2.14 5.85 -3.52
CA ILE A 6 1.86 6.11 -2.10
C ILE A 6 3.08 6.71 -1.38
N GLY A 7 4.28 6.13 -1.57
CA GLY A 7 5.50 6.66 -0.96
C GLY A 7 5.88 8.04 -1.50
N ILE A 8 5.68 8.27 -2.80
CA ILE A 8 5.92 9.55 -3.46
C ILE A 8 4.98 10.63 -2.90
N GLU A 9 3.67 10.39 -2.87
CA GLU A 9 2.70 11.35 -2.34
C GLU A 9 2.89 11.59 -0.83
N TRP A 10 3.25 10.54 -0.07
CA TRP A 10 3.62 10.69 1.33
C TRP A 10 4.79 11.68 1.52
N MET A 11 5.85 11.54 0.71
CA MET A 11 7.01 12.44 0.80
C MET A 11 6.71 13.85 0.30
N ARG A 12 5.80 14.00 -0.68
CA ARG A 12 5.36 15.31 -1.18
C ARG A 12 4.46 16.05 -0.20
N ALA A 13 3.75 15.31 0.65
CA ALA A 13 2.82 15.91 1.63
C ALA A 13 3.53 16.77 2.69
N HIS A 14 4.78 16.43 3.05
CA HIS A 14 5.55 17.21 4.03
C HIS A 14 7.06 16.95 3.90
N PRO A 15 7.91 17.97 4.00
CA PRO A 15 9.36 17.85 3.78
C PRO A 15 10.08 16.97 4.81
N ALA A 16 9.51 16.74 5.98
CA ALA A 16 10.05 15.81 6.97
C ALA A 16 9.68 14.35 6.71
N CYS A 17 8.73 14.07 5.80
CA CYS A 17 8.34 12.69 5.48
C CYS A 17 9.48 11.95 4.78
N ARG A 18 9.64 10.68 5.16
CA ARG A 18 10.57 9.74 4.51
C ARG A 18 9.79 8.50 4.16
N ALA A 19 10.16 7.84 3.06
CA ALA A 19 9.53 6.61 2.65
C ALA A 19 10.54 5.60 2.11
N ILE A 20 10.27 4.33 2.38
CA ILE A 20 10.98 3.19 1.82
C ILE A 20 9.97 2.38 1.02
N ALA A 21 10.22 2.16 -0.25
CA ALA A 21 9.41 1.33 -1.13
C ALA A 21 10.06 -0.04 -1.27
N ILE A 22 9.36 -1.11 -0.89
CA ILE A 22 9.79 -2.48 -1.12
C ILE A 22 9.07 -2.99 -2.37
N GLU A 23 9.81 -3.45 -3.37
CA GLU A 23 9.26 -3.97 -4.62
C GLU A 23 10.15 -5.07 -5.19
N ALA A 24 9.54 -6.21 -5.49
CA ALA A 24 10.26 -7.37 -6.02
C ALA A 24 10.40 -7.36 -7.56
N ASN A 25 9.47 -6.74 -8.26
CA ASN A 25 9.45 -6.74 -9.72
C ASN A 25 10.35 -5.64 -10.29
N ASP A 26 11.33 -6.02 -11.12
CA ASP A 26 12.33 -5.10 -11.68
C ASP A 26 11.71 -4.00 -12.56
N GLY A 27 10.70 -4.33 -13.37
CA GLY A 27 9.99 -3.34 -14.17
C GLY A 27 9.29 -2.28 -13.31
N ARG A 28 8.67 -2.70 -12.21
CA ARG A 28 8.05 -1.77 -11.25
C ARG A 28 9.08 -0.96 -10.47
N GLN A 29 10.23 -1.56 -10.15
CA GLN A 29 11.36 -0.80 -9.56
C GLN A 29 11.84 0.31 -10.51
N ALA A 30 11.94 0.03 -11.81
CA ALA A 30 12.29 1.05 -12.81
C ALA A 30 11.24 2.18 -12.85
N HIS A 31 9.94 1.86 -12.79
CA HIS A 31 8.87 2.86 -12.68
C HIS A 31 8.98 3.69 -11.41
N ILE A 32 9.28 3.08 -10.25
CA ILE A 32 9.48 3.81 -9.01
C ILE A 32 10.63 4.81 -9.13
N ARG A 33 11.79 4.38 -9.68
CA ARG A 33 12.95 5.27 -9.88
C ARG A 33 12.59 6.44 -10.80
N HIS A 34 11.97 6.15 -11.94
CA HIS A 34 11.53 7.19 -12.87
C HIS A 34 10.56 8.19 -12.21
N ASN A 35 9.53 7.68 -11.55
CA ASN A 35 8.48 8.52 -10.96
C ASN A 35 8.99 9.37 -9.78
N ARG A 36 9.83 8.82 -8.90
CA ARG A 36 10.41 9.58 -7.79
C ARG A 36 11.26 10.76 -8.27
N ASP A 37 12.03 10.55 -9.35
CA ASP A 37 12.91 11.57 -9.91
C ASP A 37 12.07 12.62 -10.65
N ALA A 38 11.11 12.21 -11.47
CA ALA A 38 10.21 13.10 -12.21
C ALA A 38 9.30 13.93 -11.30
N LEU A 39 8.90 13.39 -10.13
CA LEU A 39 7.98 14.04 -9.17
C LEU A 39 8.71 14.75 -8.02
N GLY A 40 10.04 14.88 -8.09
CA GLY A 40 10.83 15.69 -7.18
C GLY A 40 11.04 15.11 -5.78
N VAL A 41 11.01 13.78 -5.65
CA VAL A 41 11.29 13.08 -4.39
C VAL A 41 12.41 12.05 -4.52
N PRO A 42 13.61 12.45 -4.98
CA PRO A 42 14.72 11.52 -5.23
C PRO A 42 15.18 10.79 -3.96
N GLY A 43 14.83 11.31 -2.79
CA GLY A 43 15.11 10.68 -1.49
C GLY A 43 14.25 9.48 -1.15
N LEU A 44 13.26 9.09 -1.98
CA LEU A 44 12.51 7.84 -1.81
C LEU A 44 13.47 6.65 -1.92
N GLN A 45 13.65 5.94 -0.83
CA GLN A 45 14.49 4.75 -0.80
C GLN A 45 13.76 3.56 -1.43
N LEU A 46 14.44 2.84 -2.35
CA LEU A 46 13.92 1.63 -2.97
C LEU A 46 14.72 0.42 -2.49
N VAL A 47 14.01 -0.55 -1.95
CA VAL A 47 14.55 -1.85 -1.54
C VAL A 47 14.00 -2.92 -2.49
N ALA A 48 14.90 -3.58 -3.21
CA ALA A 48 14.55 -4.71 -4.08
C ALA A 48 14.32 -5.96 -3.23
N GLY A 49 13.17 -6.62 -3.39
CA GLY A 49 12.86 -7.84 -2.65
C GLY A 49 11.39 -8.01 -2.34
N HIS A 50 11.08 -9.12 -1.71
CA HIS A 50 9.74 -9.47 -1.27
C HIS A 50 9.54 -9.10 0.20
N ALA A 51 8.35 -8.63 0.56
CA ALA A 51 7.92 -8.63 1.94
C ALA A 51 7.38 -10.05 2.30
N PRO A 52 7.62 -10.55 3.54
CA PRO A 52 8.17 -9.80 4.67
C PRO A 52 9.71 -9.76 4.75
N GLU A 53 10.45 -10.60 4.01
CA GLU A 53 11.91 -10.79 4.17
C GLU A 53 12.69 -9.47 4.01
N ALA A 54 12.27 -8.62 3.06
CA ALA A 54 12.90 -7.33 2.79
C ALA A 54 12.67 -6.27 3.88
N LEU A 55 11.91 -6.59 4.94
CA LEU A 55 11.77 -5.73 6.11
C LEU A 55 13.01 -5.81 7.02
N ALA A 56 13.79 -6.89 6.90
CA ALA A 56 14.95 -7.12 7.78
C ALA A 56 15.97 -5.99 7.65
N GLY A 57 16.41 -5.46 8.79
CA GLY A 57 17.43 -4.41 8.87
C GLY A 57 16.91 -3.00 8.53
N LEU A 58 15.64 -2.84 8.19
CA LEU A 58 15.05 -1.52 8.00
C LEU A 58 14.67 -0.87 9.34
N PRO A 59 14.72 0.46 9.42
CA PRO A 59 14.29 1.17 10.62
C PRO A 59 12.79 0.94 10.87
N ALA A 60 12.39 0.86 12.14
CA ALA A 60 11.00 0.72 12.52
C ALA A 60 10.17 1.92 11.99
N PRO A 61 9.12 1.68 11.20
CA PRO A 61 8.35 2.74 10.58
C PRO A 61 7.26 3.31 11.51
N ASP A 62 6.85 4.55 11.24
CA ASP A 62 5.69 5.19 11.85
C ASP A 62 4.38 4.85 11.13
N ALA A 63 4.48 4.46 9.85
CA ALA A 63 3.35 4.01 9.05
C ALA A 63 3.78 2.97 8.01
N ILE A 64 2.90 2.01 7.73
CA ILE A 64 3.07 1.01 6.67
C ILE A 64 1.83 1.03 5.78
N PHE A 65 2.05 1.04 4.46
CA PHE A 65 1.00 0.81 3.47
C PHE A 65 1.29 -0.48 2.70
N ILE A 66 0.34 -1.40 2.68
CA ILE A 66 0.41 -2.67 1.94
C ILE A 66 -0.57 -2.59 0.76
N GLY A 67 -0.05 -2.32 -0.44
CA GLY A 67 -0.83 -2.19 -1.66
C GLY A 67 -1.12 -3.52 -2.38
N GLY A 68 -0.60 -4.63 -1.86
CA GLY A 68 -0.79 -5.99 -2.39
C GLY A 68 0.04 -6.99 -1.64
N GLY A 69 -0.23 -8.30 -1.82
CA GLY A 69 0.50 -9.36 -1.14
C GLY A 69 0.02 -9.65 0.29
N VAL A 70 -1.14 -9.14 0.71
CA VAL A 70 -1.69 -9.40 2.07
C VAL A 70 -2.03 -10.87 2.31
N THR A 71 -2.12 -11.68 1.27
CA THR A 71 -2.32 -13.14 1.33
C THR A 71 -1.01 -13.92 1.46
N VAL A 72 0.13 -13.25 1.30
CA VAL A 72 1.44 -13.89 1.51
C VAL A 72 1.62 -14.15 3.00
N PRO A 73 1.94 -15.39 3.42
CA PRO A 73 2.13 -15.71 4.82
C PRO A 73 3.15 -14.77 5.49
N GLY A 74 2.81 -14.27 6.67
CA GLY A 74 3.67 -13.40 7.46
C GLY A 74 3.59 -11.91 7.12
N VAL A 75 3.20 -11.50 5.91
CA VAL A 75 3.25 -10.08 5.50
C VAL A 75 2.50 -9.16 6.46
N LEU A 76 1.26 -9.48 6.82
CA LEU A 76 0.48 -8.64 7.75
C LEU A 76 1.09 -8.64 9.16
N ASP A 77 1.42 -9.82 9.67
CA ASP A 77 1.90 -9.99 11.04
C ASP A 77 3.32 -9.42 11.23
N ASP A 78 4.22 -9.60 10.26
CA ASP A 78 5.58 -9.07 10.33
C ASP A 78 5.60 -7.54 10.11
N CYS A 79 4.78 -7.00 9.20
CA CYS A 79 4.58 -5.57 9.08
C CYS A 79 4.04 -4.96 10.39
N TRP A 80 3.10 -5.65 11.04
CA TRP A 80 2.60 -5.22 12.34
C TRP A 80 3.66 -5.28 13.43
N ALA A 81 4.47 -6.33 13.44
CA ALA A 81 5.52 -6.49 14.43
C ALA A 81 6.56 -5.36 14.40
N VAL A 82 7.04 -4.99 13.20
CA VAL A 82 8.06 -3.95 13.02
C VAL A 82 7.54 -2.52 13.16
N LEU A 83 6.22 -2.32 13.10
CA LEU A 83 5.60 -1.00 13.24
C LEU A 83 5.81 -0.47 14.66
N LYS A 84 6.18 0.80 14.80
CA LYS A 84 6.33 1.45 16.11
C LYS A 84 5.01 1.47 16.90
N PRO A 85 5.05 1.48 18.25
CA PRO A 85 3.88 1.85 19.06
C PRO A 85 3.29 3.19 18.60
N GLY A 86 1.98 3.30 18.53
CA GLY A 86 1.28 4.46 17.98
C GLY A 86 1.30 4.57 16.46
N GLY A 87 2.03 3.72 15.76
CA GLY A 87 2.13 3.69 14.30
C GLY A 87 0.84 3.20 13.63
N ARG A 88 0.74 3.38 12.30
CA ARG A 88 -0.45 3.03 11.50
C ARG A 88 -0.13 2.01 10.44
N LEU A 89 -0.95 0.99 10.32
CA LEU A 89 -0.95 0.06 9.21
C LEU A 89 -2.19 0.31 8.35
N LEU A 90 -1.97 0.51 7.05
CA LEU A 90 -3.01 0.57 6.05
C LEU A 90 -2.78 -0.56 5.03
N ALA A 91 -3.84 -1.25 4.66
CA ALA A 91 -3.75 -2.29 3.64
C ALA A 91 -5.01 -2.29 2.77
N ASN A 92 -4.84 -2.47 1.46
CA ASN A 92 -5.96 -2.57 0.54
C ASN A 92 -6.09 -3.96 -0.06
N ALA A 93 -7.33 -4.31 -0.44
CA ALA A 93 -7.68 -5.55 -1.09
C ALA A 93 -8.70 -5.30 -2.20
N VAL A 94 -8.54 -6.00 -3.33
CA VAL A 94 -9.46 -6.00 -4.46
C VAL A 94 -9.96 -7.41 -4.80
N THR A 95 -9.50 -8.43 -4.08
CA THR A 95 -9.91 -9.82 -4.24
C THR A 95 -10.54 -10.36 -2.96
N ILE A 96 -11.42 -11.34 -3.09
CA ILE A 96 -12.11 -11.97 -1.94
C ILE A 96 -11.09 -12.57 -0.95
N GLN A 97 -10.03 -13.22 -1.45
CA GLN A 97 -9.00 -13.81 -0.60
C GLN A 97 -8.21 -12.76 0.18
N SER A 98 -7.84 -11.66 -0.49
CA SER A 98 -7.17 -10.54 0.17
C SER A 98 -8.09 -9.86 1.19
N GLU A 99 -9.36 -9.68 0.87
CA GLU A 99 -10.34 -9.12 1.80
C GLU A 99 -10.51 -10.02 3.03
N ALA A 100 -10.64 -11.35 2.84
CA ALA A 100 -10.71 -12.29 3.95
C ALA A 100 -9.50 -12.19 4.90
N ALA A 101 -8.29 -12.02 4.34
CA ALA A 101 -7.08 -11.81 5.15
C ALA A 101 -7.15 -10.50 5.96
N LEU A 102 -7.64 -9.40 5.37
CA LEU A 102 -7.83 -8.14 6.09
C LEU A 102 -8.89 -8.24 7.18
N VAL A 103 -10.00 -8.93 6.93
CA VAL A 103 -11.06 -9.15 7.93
C VAL A 103 -10.51 -9.94 9.11
N ALA A 104 -9.83 -11.07 8.85
CA ALA A 104 -9.22 -11.89 9.90
C ALA A 104 -8.15 -11.12 10.70
N PHE A 105 -7.38 -10.26 10.06
CA PHE A 105 -6.41 -9.41 10.75
C PHE A 105 -7.11 -8.38 11.63
N ARG A 106 -8.18 -7.75 11.13
CA ARG A 106 -8.99 -6.80 11.90
C ARG A 106 -9.62 -7.44 13.16
N GLU A 107 -10.06 -8.68 13.08
CA GLU A 107 -10.62 -9.38 14.24
C GLU A 107 -9.60 -9.52 15.38
N ARG A 108 -8.31 -9.67 15.05
CA ARG A 108 -7.23 -9.78 16.05
C ARG A 108 -6.71 -8.43 16.56
N GLN A 109 -6.60 -7.43 15.68
CA GLN A 109 -5.90 -6.17 15.96
C GLN A 109 -6.84 -4.96 16.06
N GLY A 110 -8.13 -5.13 15.74
CA GLY A 110 -9.08 -4.03 15.65
C GLY A 110 -8.90 -3.21 14.36
N GLY A 111 -9.36 -1.97 14.42
CA GLY A 111 -9.28 -1.02 13.28
C GLY A 111 -10.56 -0.92 12.48
N GLU A 112 -10.51 -0.10 11.44
CA GLU A 112 -11.63 0.23 10.58
C GLU A 112 -11.50 -0.43 9.22
N LEU A 113 -12.62 -0.93 8.67
CA LEU A 113 -12.74 -1.36 7.28
C LEU A 113 -13.60 -0.36 6.52
N LEU A 114 -13.07 0.13 5.41
CA LEU A 114 -13.78 1.00 4.48
C LEU A 114 -13.87 0.30 3.12
N ARG A 115 -15.03 0.34 2.48
CA ARG A 115 -15.21 -0.09 1.10
C ARG A 115 -15.41 1.11 0.19
N LEU A 116 -14.58 1.23 -0.84
CA LEU A 116 -14.64 2.27 -1.85
C LEU A 116 -15.12 1.67 -3.17
N THR A 117 -16.14 2.29 -3.77
CA THR A 117 -16.64 1.96 -5.10
C THR A 117 -16.64 3.23 -5.94
N VAL A 118 -15.97 3.18 -7.08
CA VAL A 118 -15.86 4.31 -8.01
C VAL A 118 -16.32 3.85 -9.38
N ALA A 119 -17.09 4.68 -10.06
CA ALA A 119 -17.44 4.49 -11.46
C ALA A 119 -17.13 5.77 -12.24
N GLN A 120 -16.70 5.61 -13.49
CA GLN A 120 -16.41 6.71 -14.41
C GLN A 120 -17.31 6.61 -15.63
N ALA A 121 -17.83 7.76 -16.09
CA ALA A 121 -18.55 7.81 -17.36
C ALA A 121 -17.58 7.51 -18.50
N GLN A 122 -17.97 6.58 -19.38
CA GLN A 122 -17.19 6.20 -20.56
C GLN A 122 -18.11 6.03 -21.76
N PRO A 123 -17.64 6.32 -22.99
CA PRO A 123 -18.44 6.15 -24.21
C PRO A 123 -18.88 4.70 -24.41
N LEU A 124 -20.14 4.54 -24.82
CA LEU A 124 -20.75 3.29 -25.23
C LEU A 124 -21.63 3.55 -26.46
N GLY A 125 -21.07 3.33 -27.64
CA GLY A 125 -21.74 3.73 -28.91
C GLY A 125 -21.93 5.23 -28.98
N GLY A 126 -23.16 5.68 -29.21
CA GLY A 126 -23.54 7.11 -29.23
C GLY A 126 -23.95 7.70 -27.88
N PHE A 127 -23.75 6.99 -26.80
CA PHE A 127 -24.14 7.36 -25.44
C PHE A 127 -22.98 7.19 -24.48
N ASP A 128 -23.16 7.58 -23.22
CA ASP A 128 -22.24 7.32 -22.10
C ASP A 128 -22.80 6.27 -21.16
N THR A 129 -21.92 5.48 -20.54
CA THR A 129 -22.26 4.53 -19.50
C THR A 129 -21.34 4.68 -18.30
N TRP A 130 -21.81 4.25 -17.13
CA TRP A 130 -20.95 4.14 -15.94
C TRP A 130 -20.16 2.84 -15.95
N ARG A 131 -18.83 2.94 -16.04
CA ARG A 131 -17.93 1.80 -15.87
C ARG A 131 -17.36 1.80 -14.47
N ALA A 132 -17.74 0.78 -13.70
CA ALA A 132 -17.24 0.60 -12.34
C ALA A 132 -15.78 0.11 -12.35
N ALA A 133 -14.95 0.70 -11.50
CA ALA A 133 -13.67 0.13 -11.10
C ALA A 133 -13.88 -1.05 -10.13
N LEU A 134 -12.85 -1.87 -9.93
CA LEU A 134 -12.92 -2.89 -8.89
C LEU A 134 -13.14 -2.23 -7.53
N PRO A 135 -14.09 -2.70 -6.72
CA PRO A 135 -14.24 -2.24 -5.34
C PRO A 135 -12.96 -2.48 -4.55
N ILE A 136 -12.58 -1.51 -3.74
CA ILE A 136 -11.40 -1.61 -2.85
C ILE A 136 -11.88 -1.72 -1.42
N THR A 137 -11.43 -2.75 -0.70
CA THR A 137 -11.56 -2.81 0.76
C THR A 137 -10.25 -2.31 1.36
N LEU A 138 -10.34 -1.29 2.20
CA LEU A 138 -9.21 -0.67 2.90
C LEU A 138 -9.32 -0.97 4.39
N LEU A 139 -8.27 -1.55 4.95
CA LEU A 139 -8.08 -1.69 6.40
C LEU A 139 -7.20 -0.56 6.90
N MET A 140 -7.61 0.08 7.99
CA MET A 140 -6.83 1.07 8.72
C MET A 140 -6.78 0.68 10.19
N VAL A 141 -5.58 0.47 10.72
CA VAL A 141 -5.40 0.09 12.13
C VAL A 141 -4.21 0.83 12.74
N ARG A 142 -4.36 1.25 13.99
CA ARG A 142 -3.31 1.90 14.77
C ARG A 142 -2.79 0.94 15.83
N LYS A 143 -1.47 0.80 15.89
CA LYS A 143 -0.81 -0.02 16.92
C LYS A 143 -0.91 0.70 18.27
N PRO A 144 -1.30 0.01 19.35
CA PRO A 144 -1.30 0.58 20.69
C PRO A 144 0.05 1.16 21.11
#